data_b5d11b20d87075fe61ee5da80bc0715c
#
_entry.id   b5d11b20d87075fe61ee5da80bc0715c
#
_cell.length_a   1.000
_cell.length_b   1.000
_cell.length_c   1.000
_cell.angle_alpha   90.00
_cell.angle_beta   90.00
_cell.angle_gamma   90.00
#
_symmetry.space_group_name_H-M   'P 1'
#
loop_
_entity.id
_entity.type
_entity.pdbx_description
1 polymer ?
#
loop_
_entity_poly.entity_id
_entity_poly.type
_entity_poly.pdbx_seq_one_letter_code
_entity_poly.pdbx_strand_id
1 'polypeptide(L)'
;GSGMIHPNMCTMLCFVTTDVAISHELLQKALSEDVVDTFNMISVDGDTSTNDTVLVMANGQAENTPITKEGEDYKTFCEAFHFIMLELSKKIAGDGEGCTCLFEATVIGAKDKNQARTIAKSVVCSSLTKAAVFGHDANWGRILCAMGYSGAQFDPEVVDIWLESKAGTIKIVENGIATDYSEETATKILSEEEVIAITFFFEQGR
;
A
#
# COMPACT_ATOMS: atom_id res chain seq x y z
N GLY A 1 -7.75 10.35 10.58
CA GLY A 1 -6.29 10.33 10.58
C GLY A 1 -5.73 11.67 11.01
N SER A 2 -4.47 11.73 11.30
CA SER A 2 -3.76 12.91 11.72
C SER A 2 -2.29 12.80 11.32
N GLY A 3 -1.32 13.13 12.20
CA GLY A 3 0.11 13.02 11.98
C GLY A 3 0.78 11.94 12.83
N MET A 4 2.09 11.77 12.65
CA MET A 4 2.91 10.70 13.18
C MET A 4 2.40 9.32 12.74
N ILE A 5 2.16 9.16 11.43
CA ILE A 5 1.67 7.91 10.84
C ILE A 5 2.72 7.34 9.89
N HIS A 6 3.52 6.44 10.42
CA HIS A 6 4.47 5.58 9.71
C HIS A 6 4.57 4.25 10.45
N PRO A 7 3.57 3.36 10.32
CA PRO A 7 3.49 2.13 11.11
C PRO A 7 4.70 1.23 10.96
N ASN A 8 5.10 0.74 11.97
CA ASN A 8 6.06 -0.11 12.62
C ASN A 8 6.54 0.55 13.92
N MET A 9 5.73 1.49 14.45
CA MET A 9 5.67 2.21 15.73
C MET A 9 5.19 3.67 15.51
N CYS A 10 3.86 3.94 15.51
CA CYS A 10 3.27 5.29 15.33
C CYS A 10 1.98 5.47 16.13
N THR A 11 1.45 6.71 16.29
CA THR A 11 0.17 6.97 16.96
C THR A 11 -1.00 6.65 16.02
N MET A 12 -1.17 5.38 15.69
CA MET A 12 -2.29 4.90 14.88
C MET A 12 -3.14 3.95 15.73
N LEU A 13 -4.42 4.25 15.84
CA LEU A 13 -5.37 3.42 16.58
C LEU A 13 -6.46 2.92 15.64
N CYS A 14 -6.61 1.61 15.54
CA CYS A 14 -7.66 0.97 14.77
C CYS A 14 -8.34 -0.12 15.61
N PHE A 15 -9.67 -0.05 15.71
CA PHE A 15 -10.48 -1.02 16.44
C PHE A 15 -11.45 -1.68 15.47
N VAL A 16 -11.30 -3.00 15.31
CA VAL A 16 -12.16 -3.82 14.46
C VAL A 16 -12.97 -4.76 15.31
N THR A 17 -14.27 -4.82 15.07
CA THR A 17 -15.18 -5.77 15.75
C THR A 17 -15.85 -6.67 14.73
N THR A 18 -16.01 -7.94 15.09
CA THR A 18 -16.74 -8.92 14.30
C THR A 18 -17.57 -9.82 15.20
N ASP A 19 -18.64 -10.39 14.68
CA ASP A 19 -19.47 -11.37 15.36
C ASP A 19 -19.10 -12.82 15.07
N VAL A 20 -18.07 -13.05 14.23
CA VAL A 20 -17.63 -14.39 13.86
C VAL A 20 -17.18 -15.21 15.08
N ALA A 21 -17.55 -16.49 15.11
CA ALA A 21 -17.01 -17.45 16.06
C ALA A 21 -15.69 -18.01 15.52
N ILE A 22 -14.57 -17.53 16.08
CA ILE A 22 -13.20 -17.92 15.70
C ILE A 22 -12.33 -18.05 16.95
N SER A 23 -11.37 -18.98 16.94
CA SER A 23 -10.45 -19.10 18.08
C SER A 23 -9.50 -17.90 18.16
N HIS A 24 -9.09 -17.57 19.38
CA HIS A 24 -8.16 -16.46 19.64
C HIS A 24 -6.84 -16.63 18.84
N GLU A 25 -6.31 -17.86 18.78
CA GLU A 25 -5.06 -18.16 18.09
C GLU A 25 -5.15 -17.88 16.60
N LEU A 26 -6.27 -18.25 15.97
CA LEU A 26 -6.48 -18.00 14.53
C LEU A 26 -6.78 -16.54 14.24
N LEU A 27 -7.51 -15.86 15.10
CA LEU A 27 -7.75 -14.43 14.99
C LEU A 27 -6.44 -13.64 15.12
N GLN A 28 -5.61 -13.98 16.11
CA GLN A 28 -4.28 -13.37 16.28
C GLN A 28 -3.36 -13.67 15.10
N LYS A 29 -3.40 -14.90 14.56
CA LYS A 29 -2.62 -15.26 13.37
C LYS A 29 -3.05 -14.42 12.18
N ALA A 30 -4.34 -14.35 11.88
CA ALA A 30 -4.87 -13.55 10.77
C ALA A 30 -4.43 -12.08 10.89
N LEU A 31 -4.56 -11.48 12.07
CA LEU A 31 -4.12 -10.11 12.32
C LEU A 31 -2.62 -9.94 12.08
N SER A 32 -1.80 -10.82 12.65
CA SER A 32 -0.33 -10.72 12.55
C SER A 32 0.21 -10.88 11.14
N GLU A 33 -0.44 -11.72 10.34
CA GLU A 33 -0.07 -11.94 8.93
C GLU A 33 -0.56 -10.78 8.05
N ASP A 34 -1.77 -10.27 8.29
CA ASP A 34 -2.41 -9.27 7.44
C ASP A 34 -1.85 -7.85 7.64
N VAL A 35 -1.55 -7.47 8.87
CA VAL A 35 -1.06 -6.13 9.20
C VAL A 35 0.23 -5.76 8.43
N VAL A 36 1.00 -6.75 8.03
CA VAL A 36 2.25 -6.58 7.25
C VAL A 36 1.99 -6.00 5.85
N ASP A 37 0.84 -6.35 5.26
CA ASP A 37 0.46 -5.96 3.90
C ASP A 37 -0.56 -4.81 3.87
N THR A 38 -1.03 -4.38 5.02
CA THR A 38 -2.03 -3.33 5.17
C THR A 38 -1.47 -2.16 5.99
N PHE A 39 -1.65 -2.15 7.28
CA PHE A 39 -1.26 -1.02 8.14
C PHE A 39 0.25 -0.73 8.12
N ASN A 40 1.13 -1.75 8.07
CA ASN A 40 2.57 -1.52 8.00
C ASN A 40 3.04 -0.97 6.64
N MET A 41 2.17 -0.90 5.65
CA MET A 41 2.49 -0.35 4.33
C MET A 41 2.14 1.13 4.19
N ILE A 42 1.30 1.71 5.07
CA ILE A 42 0.96 3.13 4.97
C ILE A 42 2.05 4.05 5.53
N SER A 43 2.08 5.30 5.07
CA SER A 43 2.88 6.38 5.65
C SER A 43 2.28 7.73 5.30
N VAL A 44 2.12 8.60 6.30
CA VAL A 44 1.70 10.00 6.09
C VAL A 44 2.93 10.93 6.08
N ASP A 45 3.75 10.90 7.10
CA ASP A 45 4.83 11.87 7.34
C ASP A 45 6.22 11.22 7.58
N GLY A 46 6.28 9.89 7.65
CA GLY A 46 7.51 9.17 7.96
C GLY A 46 7.90 9.17 9.44
N ASP A 47 7.11 9.85 10.29
CA ASP A 47 7.38 9.93 11.72
C ASP A 47 6.72 8.75 12.46
N THR A 48 7.49 8.08 13.31
CA THR A 48 7.04 6.95 14.11
C THR A 48 6.58 7.40 15.49
N SER A 49 5.62 6.67 16.09
CA SER A 49 5.12 6.87 17.44
C SER A 49 5.32 5.62 18.29
N THR A 50 5.01 5.72 19.58
CA THR A 50 5.14 4.61 20.55
C THR A 50 3.83 3.86 20.81
N ASN A 51 2.73 4.22 20.14
CA ASN A 51 1.37 3.84 20.54
C ASN A 51 0.54 3.21 19.43
N ASP A 52 1.14 2.64 18.37
CA ASP A 52 0.38 1.95 17.34
C ASP A 52 -0.38 0.76 17.89
N THR A 53 -1.63 0.71 17.57
CA THR A 53 -2.49 -0.40 18.01
C THR A 53 -3.53 -0.72 16.94
N VAL A 54 -3.53 -1.96 16.47
CA VAL A 54 -4.66 -2.56 15.76
C VAL A 54 -5.24 -3.62 16.66
N LEU A 55 -6.48 -3.42 17.12
CA LEU A 55 -7.18 -4.34 17.99
C LEU A 55 -8.37 -4.94 17.26
N VAL A 56 -8.45 -6.27 17.27
CA VAL A 56 -9.58 -7.01 16.69
C VAL A 56 -10.29 -7.81 17.78
N MET A 57 -11.62 -7.67 17.85
CA MET A 57 -12.46 -8.35 18.82
C MET A 57 -13.55 -9.15 18.10
N ALA A 58 -13.68 -10.44 18.43
CA ALA A 58 -14.71 -11.33 17.93
C ALA A 58 -15.60 -11.80 19.10
N ASN A 59 -16.92 -11.64 18.99
CA ASN A 59 -17.85 -12.00 20.07
C ASN A 59 -18.59 -13.33 19.84
N GLY A 60 -18.46 -13.94 18.66
CA GLY A 60 -19.05 -15.26 18.35
C GLY A 60 -20.56 -15.27 18.15
N GLN A 61 -21.20 -14.11 17.96
CA GLN A 61 -22.66 -14.01 17.84
C GLN A 61 -23.19 -14.29 16.42
N ALA A 62 -22.33 -14.51 15.43
CA ALA A 62 -22.72 -14.87 14.06
C ALA A 62 -23.32 -16.28 13.95
N GLU A 63 -23.25 -17.08 15.03
CA GLU A 63 -23.76 -18.47 15.08
C GLU A 63 -23.18 -19.41 14.00
N ASN A 64 -22.05 -19.05 13.40
CA ASN A 64 -21.33 -19.93 12.49
C ASN A 64 -20.67 -21.08 13.22
N THR A 65 -20.36 -22.16 12.52
CA THR A 65 -19.49 -23.20 13.07
C THR A 65 -18.17 -22.58 13.50
N PRO A 66 -17.73 -22.74 14.77
CA PRO A 66 -16.52 -22.09 15.25
C PRO A 66 -15.28 -22.44 14.42
N ILE A 67 -14.58 -21.45 13.94
CA ILE A 67 -13.32 -21.61 13.17
C ILE A 67 -12.20 -21.87 14.18
N THR A 68 -11.82 -23.15 14.34
CA THR A 68 -10.82 -23.63 15.32
C THR A 68 -9.58 -24.25 14.66
N LYS A 69 -9.55 -24.34 13.34
CA LYS A 69 -8.43 -24.84 12.54
C LYS A 69 -8.37 -24.15 11.18
N GLU A 70 -7.20 -24.18 10.57
CA GLU A 70 -7.03 -23.73 9.19
C GLU A 70 -7.83 -24.64 8.24
N GLY A 71 -8.48 -24.00 7.25
CA GLY A 71 -9.34 -24.66 6.25
C GLY A 71 -10.07 -23.61 5.42
N GLU A 72 -11.05 -24.00 4.63
CA GLU A 72 -11.78 -23.09 3.71
C GLU A 72 -12.48 -21.96 4.49
N ASP A 73 -13.11 -22.25 5.63
CA ASP A 73 -13.78 -21.21 6.42
C ASP A 73 -12.77 -20.17 6.95
N TYR A 74 -11.58 -20.63 7.41
CA TYR A 74 -10.53 -19.73 7.84
C TYR A 74 -9.97 -18.90 6.68
N LYS A 75 -9.79 -19.50 5.51
CA LYS A 75 -9.35 -18.81 4.30
C LYS A 75 -10.35 -17.74 3.88
N THR A 76 -11.63 -18.08 3.84
CA THR A 76 -12.71 -17.11 3.53
C THR A 76 -12.73 -15.96 4.53
N PHE A 77 -12.56 -16.27 5.83
CA PHE A 77 -12.43 -15.23 6.85
C PHE A 77 -11.22 -14.33 6.59
N CYS A 78 -10.04 -14.88 6.29
CA CYS A 78 -8.84 -14.10 6.01
C CYS A 78 -8.99 -13.21 4.77
N GLU A 79 -9.66 -13.68 3.72
CA GLU A 79 -9.94 -12.88 2.52
C GLU A 79 -10.84 -11.68 2.83
N ALA A 80 -11.94 -11.89 3.56
CA ALA A 80 -12.83 -10.81 3.98
C ALA A 80 -12.14 -9.87 4.97
N PHE A 81 -11.35 -10.40 5.89
CA PHE A 81 -10.59 -9.64 6.86
C PHE A 81 -9.55 -8.76 6.18
N HIS A 82 -8.79 -9.29 5.23
CA HIS A 82 -7.84 -8.53 4.42
C HIS A 82 -8.50 -7.35 3.71
N PHE A 83 -9.65 -7.57 3.08
CA PHE A 83 -10.38 -6.49 2.41
C PHE A 83 -10.71 -5.34 3.39
N ILE A 84 -11.23 -5.66 4.58
CA ILE A 84 -11.56 -4.64 5.59
C ILE A 84 -10.30 -3.92 6.10
N MET A 85 -9.24 -4.66 6.38
CA MET A 85 -7.98 -4.10 6.89
C MET A 85 -7.31 -3.19 5.86
N LEU A 86 -7.34 -3.57 4.58
CA LEU A 86 -6.83 -2.75 3.50
C LEU A 86 -7.62 -1.44 3.36
N GLU A 87 -8.95 -1.52 3.35
CA GLU A 87 -9.81 -0.33 3.27
C GLU A 87 -9.62 0.62 4.46
N LEU A 88 -9.48 0.07 5.67
CA LEU A 88 -9.22 0.88 6.86
C LEU A 88 -7.84 1.54 6.82
N SER A 89 -6.81 0.82 6.38
CA SER A 89 -5.47 1.38 6.24
C SER A 89 -5.42 2.51 5.21
N LYS A 90 -6.09 2.36 4.06
CA LYS A 90 -6.24 3.41 3.05
C LYS A 90 -6.98 4.64 3.59
N LYS A 91 -8.07 4.44 4.32
CA LYS A 91 -8.82 5.53 4.95
C LYS A 91 -7.98 6.31 5.97
N ILE A 92 -7.15 5.62 6.75
CA ILE A 92 -6.23 6.28 7.68
C ILE A 92 -5.19 7.09 6.93
N ALA A 93 -4.60 6.56 5.88
CA ALA A 93 -3.61 7.26 5.06
C ALA A 93 -4.22 8.47 4.33
N GLY A 94 -5.42 8.30 3.74
CA GLY A 94 -6.12 9.36 3.01
C GLY A 94 -6.70 10.47 3.90
N ASP A 95 -6.82 10.26 5.22
CA ASP A 95 -7.23 11.25 6.21
C ASP A 95 -6.04 11.79 7.05
N GLY A 96 -4.83 11.71 6.50
CA GLY A 96 -3.63 12.27 7.10
C GLY A 96 -3.66 13.79 7.14
N GLU A 97 -2.94 14.41 8.08
CA GLU A 97 -2.87 15.87 8.25
C GLU A 97 -2.40 16.56 6.97
N GLY A 98 -3.25 17.43 6.42
CA GLY A 98 -2.98 18.13 5.17
C GLY A 98 -3.05 17.27 3.91
N CYS A 99 -3.61 16.06 3.99
CA CYS A 99 -3.73 15.16 2.85
C CYS A 99 -4.63 15.78 1.77
N THR A 100 -4.14 15.78 0.53
CA THR A 100 -4.89 16.23 -0.66
C THR A 100 -5.13 15.10 -1.65
N CYS A 101 -4.41 13.99 -1.52
CA CYS A 101 -4.49 12.85 -2.41
C CYS A 101 -4.03 11.59 -1.68
N LEU A 102 -4.75 10.48 -1.86
CA LEU A 102 -4.26 9.15 -1.50
C LEU A 102 -3.35 8.64 -2.63
N PHE A 103 -2.06 8.52 -2.35
CA PHE A 103 -1.08 8.00 -3.30
C PHE A 103 -0.73 6.55 -2.97
N GLU A 104 -0.96 5.65 -3.91
CA GLU A 104 -0.60 4.23 -3.80
C GLU A 104 0.59 3.89 -4.69
N ALA A 105 1.42 2.95 -4.25
CA ALA A 105 2.46 2.34 -5.06
C ALA A 105 2.24 0.83 -5.17
N THR A 106 2.03 0.34 -6.37
CA THR A 106 1.87 -1.08 -6.67
C THR A 106 3.10 -1.60 -7.41
N VAL A 107 3.67 -2.71 -6.96
CA VAL A 107 4.83 -3.36 -7.57
C VAL A 107 4.46 -4.75 -8.05
N ILE A 108 4.62 -5.01 -9.35
CA ILE A 108 4.27 -6.26 -10.02
C ILE A 108 5.51 -6.87 -10.67
N GLY A 109 5.64 -8.19 -10.63
CA GLY A 109 6.76 -8.92 -11.24
C GLY A 109 8.07 -8.86 -10.43
N ALA A 110 8.03 -8.43 -9.17
CA ALA A 110 9.16 -8.56 -8.27
C ALA A 110 9.50 -10.05 -8.02
N LYS A 111 10.76 -10.34 -7.71
CA LYS A 111 11.21 -11.73 -7.47
C LYS A 111 10.50 -12.40 -6.29
N ASP A 112 10.04 -11.62 -5.32
CA ASP A 112 9.29 -12.07 -4.16
C ASP A 112 8.51 -10.89 -3.53
N LYS A 113 7.57 -11.24 -2.64
CA LYS A 113 6.71 -10.26 -1.96
C LYS A 113 7.48 -9.27 -1.07
N ASN A 114 8.61 -9.70 -0.50
CA ASN A 114 9.41 -8.83 0.35
C ASN A 114 10.11 -7.73 -0.47
N GLN A 115 10.63 -8.08 -1.64
CA GLN A 115 11.19 -7.10 -2.58
C GLN A 115 10.11 -6.09 -3.02
N ALA A 116 8.90 -6.59 -3.36
CA ALA A 116 7.78 -5.72 -3.74
C ALA A 116 7.42 -4.73 -2.63
N ARG A 117 7.26 -5.21 -1.39
CA ARG A 117 6.99 -4.35 -0.22
C ARG A 117 8.07 -3.30 0.00
N THR A 118 9.33 -3.70 -0.06
CA THR A 118 10.47 -2.81 0.17
C THR A 118 10.48 -1.66 -0.83
N ILE A 119 10.26 -1.96 -2.10
CA ILE A 119 10.21 -0.95 -3.16
C ILE A 119 8.97 -0.06 -3.01
N ALA A 120 7.77 -0.63 -2.88
CA ALA A 120 6.53 0.12 -2.74
C ALA A 120 6.58 1.08 -1.53
N LYS A 121 7.02 0.57 -0.37
CA LYS A 121 7.17 1.38 0.86
C LYS A 121 8.15 2.53 0.66
N SER A 122 9.28 2.30 -0.02
CA SER A 122 10.26 3.35 -0.33
C SER A 122 9.67 4.46 -1.19
N VAL A 123 8.86 4.11 -2.19
CA VAL A 123 8.21 5.08 -3.07
C VAL A 123 7.20 5.95 -2.31
N VAL A 124 6.29 5.34 -1.54
CA VAL A 124 5.27 6.10 -0.78
C VAL A 124 5.86 6.90 0.38
N CYS A 125 7.03 6.54 0.89
CA CYS A 125 7.74 7.28 1.94
C CYS A 125 8.63 8.41 1.40
N SER A 126 8.86 8.48 0.09
CA SER A 126 9.73 9.48 -0.53
C SER A 126 9.11 10.88 -0.46
N SER A 127 9.70 11.79 0.30
CA SER A 127 9.26 13.19 0.37
C SER A 127 9.27 13.88 -0.99
N LEU A 128 10.23 13.56 -1.85
CA LEU A 128 10.32 14.12 -3.20
C LEU A 128 9.21 13.57 -4.10
N THR A 129 8.86 12.29 -4.00
CA THR A 129 7.73 11.70 -4.73
C THR A 129 6.42 12.32 -4.27
N LYS A 130 6.20 12.46 -2.95
CA LYS A 130 5.02 13.12 -2.39
C LYS A 130 4.90 14.57 -2.86
N ALA A 131 6.00 15.33 -2.87
CA ALA A 131 6.01 16.70 -3.38
C ALA A 131 5.69 16.78 -4.88
N ALA A 132 6.11 15.79 -5.67
CA ALA A 132 5.75 15.71 -7.10
C ALA A 132 4.25 15.44 -7.28
N VAL A 133 3.70 14.44 -6.57
CA VAL A 133 2.27 14.13 -6.60
C VAL A 133 1.44 15.34 -6.15
N PHE A 134 1.80 15.99 -5.07
CA PHE A 134 1.14 17.21 -4.60
C PHE A 134 1.17 18.34 -5.64
N GLY A 135 2.28 18.49 -6.36
CA GLY A 135 2.47 19.47 -7.43
C GLY A 135 1.90 19.04 -8.78
N HIS A 136 1.24 17.88 -8.87
CA HIS A 136 0.72 17.28 -10.10
C HIS A 136 1.81 17.10 -11.19
N ASP A 137 3.07 16.86 -10.75
CA ASP A 137 4.24 16.64 -11.60
C ASP A 137 4.48 15.12 -11.74
N ALA A 138 4.39 14.60 -12.96
CA ALA A 138 4.65 13.19 -13.27
C ALA A 138 6.14 12.86 -13.21
N ASN A 139 6.76 13.12 -12.08
CA ASN A 139 8.21 13.04 -11.89
C ASN A 139 8.69 11.59 -11.72
N TRP A 140 8.75 10.88 -12.84
CA TRP A 140 9.24 9.50 -12.90
C TRP A 140 10.65 9.32 -12.29
N GLY A 141 11.51 10.33 -12.42
CA GLY A 141 12.86 10.28 -11.86
C GLY A 141 12.88 10.20 -10.35
N ARG A 142 11.92 10.85 -9.65
CA ARG A 142 11.77 10.74 -8.20
C ARG A 142 11.28 9.38 -7.77
N ILE A 143 10.38 8.76 -8.56
CA ILE A 143 9.91 7.39 -8.31
C ILE A 143 11.07 6.40 -8.46
N LEU A 144 11.79 6.43 -9.59
CA LEU A 144 12.96 5.56 -9.82
C LEU A 144 14.07 5.78 -8.77
N CYS A 145 14.31 7.02 -8.38
CA CYS A 145 15.26 7.33 -7.30
C CYS A 145 14.83 6.68 -5.98
N ALA A 146 13.55 6.77 -5.62
CA ALA A 146 13.00 6.14 -4.42
C ALA A 146 13.11 4.61 -4.46
N MET A 147 12.88 4.01 -5.62
CA MET A 147 13.12 2.58 -5.83
C MET A 147 14.61 2.23 -5.67
N GLY A 148 15.50 3.03 -6.26
CA GLY A 148 16.95 2.78 -6.26
C GLY A 148 17.59 2.81 -4.88
N TYR A 149 17.16 3.69 -3.97
CA TYR A 149 17.67 3.72 -2.59
C TYR A 149 16.87 2.84 -1.61
N SER A 150 15.87 2.09 -2.08
CA SER A 150 15.04 1.23 -1.23
C SER A 150 15.82 0.14 -0.48
N GLY A 151 17.01 -0.21 -0.96
CA GLY A 151 17.80 -1.35 -0.51
C GLY A 151 17.48 -2.66 -1.25
N ALA A 152 16.38 -2.71 -2.01
CA ALA A 152 16.07 -3.86 -2.86
C ALA A 152 16.96 -3.84 -4.12
N GLN A 153 17.45 -5.01 -4.52
CA GLN A 153 18.24 -5.13 -5.75
C GLN A 153 17.31 -5.49 -6.92
N PHE A 154 17.33 -4.69 -7.97
CA PHE A 154 16.61 -4.93 -9.21
C PHE A 154 17.38 -4.34 -10.40
N ASP A 155 17.06 -4.77 -11.60
CA ASP A 155 17.58 -4.19 -12.84
C ASP A 155 16.71 -3.00 -13.25
N PRO A 156 17.23 -1.77 -13.27
CA PRO A 156 16.45 -0.61 -13.69
C PRO A 156 16.05 -0.63 -15.16
N GLU A 157 16.75 -1.37 -16.03
CA GLU A 157 16.48 -1.44 -17.47
C GLU A 157 15.24 -2.28 -17.83
N VAL A 158 14.66 -3.00 -16.84
CA VAL A 158 13.44 -3.78 -17.03
C VAL A 158 12.23 -3.17 -16.32
N VAL A 159 12.33 -1.91 -15.90
CA VAL A 159 11.28 -1.22 -15.14
C VAL A 159 10.38 -0.44 -16.07
N ASP A 160 9.09 -0.71 -15.98
CA ASP A 160 8.04 0.14 -16.53
C ASP A 160 7.24 0.81 -15.41
N ILE A 161 6.81 2.05 -15.61
CA ILE A 161 5.98 2.78 -14.64
C ILE A 161 4.77 3.40 -15.32
N TRP A 162 3.60 3.15 -14.73
CA TRP A 162 2.35 3.82 -15.08
C TRP A 162 1.86 4.68 -13.93
N LEU A 163 1.16 5.76 -14.26
CA LEU A 163 0.28 6.49 -13.35
C LEU A 163 -1.16 6.19 -13.73
N GLU A 164 -1.99 5.94 -12.73
CA GLU A 164 -3.39 5.60 -12.88
C GLU A 164 -4.26 6.37 -11.88
N SER A 165 -5.43 6.79 -12.32
CA SER A 165 -6.49 7.32 -11.49
C SER A 165 -7.84 7.14 -12.22
N LYS A 166 -8.93 7.62 -11.65
CA LYS A 166 -10.23 7.64 -12.36
C LYS A 166 -10.22 8.47 -13.66
N ALA A 167 -9.25 9.37 -13.83
CA ALA A 167 -9.07 10.16 -15.06
C ALA A 167 -8.41 9.37 -16.20
N GLY A 168 -7.83 8.20 -15.92
CA GLY A 168 -7.20 7.31 -16.91
C GLY A 168 -5.88 6.74 -16.44
N THR A 169 -5.15 6.16 -17.39
CA THR A 169 -3.84 5.52 -17.16
C THR A 169 -2.83 6.02 -18.20
N ILE A 170 -1.60 6.28 -17.78
CA ILE A 170 -0.51 6.72 -18.68
C ILE A 170 0.79 6.03 -18.29
N LYS A 171 1.54 5.53 -19.29
CA LYS A 171 2.89 5.01 -19.09
C LYS A 171 3.89 6.15 -19.14
N ILE A 172 4.65 6.34 -18.07
CA ILE A 172 5.67 7.41 -17.95
C ILE A 172 7.11 6.90 -18.05
N VAL A 173 7.33 5.59 -17.82
CA VAL A 173 8.63 4.92 -18.00
C VAL A 173 8.42 3.61 -18.75
N GLU A 174 9.30 3.32 -19.69
CA GLU A 174 9.39 2.04 -20.39
C GLU A 174 10.85 1.60 -20.45
N ASN A 175 11.13 0.36 -20.02
CA ASN A 175 12.49 -0.20 -19.95
C ASN A 175 13.49 0.77 -19.26
N GLY A 176 13.11 1.35 -18.15
CA GLY A 176 13.92 2.28 -17.36
C GLY A 176 14.09 3.69 -17.96
N ILE A 177 13.48 3.97 -19.11
CA ILE A 177 13.62 5.23 -19.85
C ILE A 177 12.28 5.96 -19.88
N ALA A 178 12.30 7.29 -19.74
CA ALA A 178 11.10 8.11 -19.88
C ALA A 178 10.45 7.93 -21.25
N THR A 179 9.14 7.80 -21.27
CA THR A 179 8.35 7.81 -22.51
C THR A 179 8.07 9.24 -22.97
N ASP A 180 7.62 9.40 -24.20
CA ASP A 180 7.08 10.69 -24.70
C ASP A 180 5.59 10.81 -24.33
N TYR A 181 5.32 10.92 -23.02
CA TYR A 181 3.96 11.01 -22.50
C TYR A 181 3.42 12.44 -22.53
N SER A 182 2.09 12.58 -22.59
CA SER A 182 1.43 13.90 -22.52
C SER A 182 1.42 14.43 -21.10
N GLU A 183 2.11 15.53 -20.85
CA GLU A 183 2.10 16.25 -19.56
C GLU A 183 0.68 16.68 -19.16
N GLU A 184 -0.16 17.12 -20.11
CA GLU A 184 -1.56 17.47 -19.84
C GLU A 184 -2.36 16.28 -19.33
N THR A 185 -2.16 15.11 -19.93
CA THR A 185 -2.83 13.87 -19.48
C THR A 185 -2.32 13.45 -18.11
N ALA A 186 -1.01 13.49 -17.90
CA ALA A 186 -0.40 13.15 -16.62
C ALA A 186 -0.89 14.07 -15.49
N THR A 187 -0.96 15.38 -15.74
CA THR A 187 -1.51 16.36 -14.79
C THR A 187 -2.98 16.06 -14.44
N LYS A 188 -3.82 15.70 -15.42
CA LYS A 188 -5.22 15.31 -15.15
C LYS A 188 -5.30 14.09 -14.24
N ILE A 189 -4.45 13.07 -14.49
CA ILE A 189 -4.40 11.86 -13.66
C ILE A 189 -3.98 12.20 -12.23
N LEU A 190 -2.94 13.02 -12.07
CA LEU A 190 -2.41 13.41 -10.76
C LEU A 190 -3.29 14.42 -10.00
N SER A 191 -4.28 15.02 -10.66
CA SER A 191 -5.22 15.96 -10.02
C SER A 191 -6.39 15.25 -9.32
N GLU A 192 -6.45 13.93 -9.36
CA GLU A 192 -7.50 13.15 -8.72
C GLU A 192 -7.18 12.89 -7.24
N GLU A 193 -8.22 12.59 -6.45
CA GLU A 193 -8.09 12.32 -5.01
C GLU A 193 -7.39 11.00 -4.70
N GLU A 194 -7.37 10.06 -5.66
CA GLU A 194 -6.67 8.77 -5.56
C GLU A 194 -5.81 8.58 -6.79
N VAL A 195 -4.52 8.36 -6.58
CA VAL A 195 -3.52 8.14 -7.63
C VAL A 195 -2.69 6.90 -7.32
N ILE A 196 -2.48 6.07 -8.33
CA ILE A 196 -1.68 4.84 -8.22
C ILE A 196 -0.46 4.96 -9.14
N ALA A 197 0.73 4.76 -8.60
CA ALA A 197 1.93 4.48 -9.37
C ALA A 197 2.11 2.96 -9.47
N ILE A 198 1.99 2.41 -10.67
CA ILE A 198 2.14 0.98 -10.92
C ILE A 198 3.51 0.74 -11.55
N THR A 199 4.33 -0.03 -10.87
CA THR A 199 5.66 -0.43 -11.34
C THR A 199 5.64 -1.90 -11.74
N PHE A 200 6.05 -2.18 -12.96
CA PHE A 200 6.23 -3.55 -13.45
C PHE A 200 7.72 -3.86 -13.66
N PHE A 201 8.13 -5.06 -13.23
CA PHE A 201 9.39 -5.68 -13.60
C PHE A 201 9.11 -6.75 -14.65
N PHE A 202 9.56 -6.54 -15.85
CA PHE A 202 9.45 -7.56 -16.88
C PHE A 202 10.69 -8.47 -16.83
N GLU A 203 10.47 -9.77 -16.67
CA GLU A 203 11.54 -10.73 -16.96
C GLU A 203 11.89 -10.58 -18.45
N GLN A 204 13.12 -10.14 -18.74
CA GLN A 204 13.64 -10.26 -20.10
C GLN A 204 13.59 -11.75 -20.43
N GLY A 205 12.77 -12.13 -21.43
CA GLY A 205 12.58 -13.49 -21.83
C GLY A 205 13.93 -14.18 -22.05
N ARG A 206 14.12 -15.31 -21.33
CA ARG A 206 15.21 -16.24 -21.61
C ARG A 206 15.00 -16.92 -22.96
#